data_29ba1376494c543688bbf27c588a9d86
#
_entry.id   29ba1376494c543688bbf27c588a9d86
#
_cell.length_a   1.000
_cell.length_b   1.000
_cell.length_c   1.000
_cell.angle_alpha   90.00
_cell.angle_beta   90.00
_cell.angle_gamma   90.00
#
_symmetry.space_group_name_H-M   'P 1'
#
loop_
_entity.id
_entity.type
_entity.pdbx_description
1 polymer ?
#
loop_
_entity_poly.entity_id
_entity_poly.type
_entity_poly.pdbx_seq_one_letter_code
_entity_poly.pdbx_strand_id
1 'polypeptide(L)'
;MSAAREIGGKVALKATGADILHKTELGAVRLGLDGAQEVRGAAEAMTASLKASGHPASGFLIQAMTGPGVEMLVGVVQDPQFGPVVACGAGGTLVELMQDVSVRLSPLTRRDALEMIQSLRTYPLLTGFRGRPKADVAALEDVLVRVSAMADDLPQIAEVECNPVIVQAEGAAVVDVRVRVAATEPASLLKRRV
;
A
#
# COMPACT_ATOMS: atom_id res chain seq x y z
N MET A 1 18.71 15.65 4.79
CA MET A 1 18.56 16.69 5.83
C MET A 1 17.74 17.87 5.33
N SER A 2 17.90 18.34 4.07
CA SER A 2 17.02 19.32 3.43
C SER A 2 15.58 18.82 3.34
N ALA A 3 15.36 17.61 2.85
CA ALA A 3 14.03 17.02 2.64
C ALA A 3 13.12 17.06 3.89
N ALA A 4 13.62 16.70 5.07
CA ALA A 4 12.81 16.77 6.30
C ALA A 4 12.39 18.20 6.68
N ARG A 5 13.21 19.20 6.35
CA ARG A 5 12.88 20.61 6.56
C ARG A 5 11.91 21.14 5.51
N GLU A 6 12.03 20.69 4.28
CA GLU A 6 11.17 21.08 3.16
C GLU A 6 9.75 20.52 3.32
N ILE A 7 9.62 19.26 3.80
CA ILE A 7 8.33 18.62 4.07
C ILE A 7 7.59 19.34 5.21
N GLY A 8 8.31 19.73 6.27
CA GLY A 8 7.73 20.33 7.47
C GLY A 8 6.88 19.35 8.29
N GLY A 9 6.74 19.61 9.60
CA GLY A 9 5.98 18.75 10.50
C GLY A 9 6.61 17.36 10.71
N LYS A 10 5.81 16.43 11.23
CA LYS A 10 6.26 15.07 11.49
C LYS A 10 6.40 14.26 10.20
N VAL A 11 7.44 13.42 10.15
CA VAL A 11 7.75 12.59 8.98
C VAL A 11 7.89 11.11 9.34
N ALA A 12 7.69 10.27 8.35
CA ALA A 12 8.08 8.87 8.36
C ALA A 12 9.45 8.72 7.67
N LEU A 13 10.33 7.91 8.26
CA LEU A 13 11.62 7.52 7.69
C LEU A 13 11.57 6.04 7.36
N LYS A 14 11.85 5.69 6.11
CA LYS A 14 11.84 4.31 5.62
C LYS A 14 13.19 3.99 5.01
N ALA A 15 13.84 2.90 5.46
CA ALA A 15 15.04 2.43 4.81
C ALA A 15 14.71 1.78 3.46
N THR A 16 15.61 1.95 2.49
CA THR A 16 15.55 1.33 1.17
C THR A 16 16.74 0.42 0.97
N GLY A 17 16.54 -0.71 0.29
CA GLY A 17 17.58 -1.70 -0.02
C GLY A 17 16.98 -2.87 -0.78
N ALA A 18 17.79 -3.59 -1.55
CA ALA A 18 17.34 -4.72 -2.36
C ALA A 18 16.67 -5.82 -1.52
N ASP A 19 17.18 -6.04 -0.30
CA ASP A 19 16.73 -7.10 0.61
C ASP A 19 15.81 -6.59 1.73
N ILE A 20 15.35 -5.31 1.63
CA ILE A 20 14.44 -4.71 2.61
C ILE A 20 13.02 -4.74 2.06
N LEU A 21 12.41 -5.93 2.07
CA LEU A 21 11.04 -6.13 1.56
C LEU A 21 9.99 -5.94 2.65
N HIS A 22 10.17 -6.55 3.82
CA HIS A 22 9.28 -6.45 4.99
C HIS A 22 9.80 -5.39 5.97
N LYS A 23 9.63 -4.11 5.61
CA LYS A 23 10.24 -2.97 6.30
C LYS A 23 9.89 -2.91 7.79
N THR A 24 8.65 -3.24 8.16
CA THR A 24 8.17 -3.17 9.54
C THR A 24 8.84 -4.22 10.42
N GLU A 25 8.92 -5.47 9.96
CA GLU A 25 9.53 -6.58 10.69
C GLU A 25 11.04 -6.37 10.90
N LEU A 26 11.72 -5.83 9.90
CA LEU A 26 13.13 -5.49 9.94
C LEU A 26 13.44 -4.23 10.76
N GLY A 27 12.44 -3.55 11.31
CA GLY A 27 12.61 -2.26 11.97
C GLY A 27 13.10 -1.15 11.02
N ALA A 28 12.83 -1.31 9.72
CA ALA A 28 13.25 -0.41 8.65
C ALA A 28 12.28 0.77 8.43
N VAL A 29 11.38 1.03 9.38
CA VAL A 29 10.45 2.17 9.41
C VAL A 29 10.48 2.85 10.77
N ARG A 30 10.52 4.18 10.78
CA ARG A 30 10.29 5.02 11.96
C ARG A 30 9.25 6.07 11.62
N LEU A 31 8.26 6.21 12.48
CA LEU A 31 7.14 7.12 12.28
C LEU A 31 7.17 8.26 13.28
N GLY A 32 6.61 9.41 12.89
CA GLY A 32 6.38 10.53 13.78
C GLY A 32 7.62 11.32 14.17
N LEU A 33 8.71 11.22 13.42
CA LEU A 33 9.94 11.95 13.68
C LEU A 33 9.74 13.45 13.43
N ASP A 34 10.15 14.27 14.40
CA ASP A 34 10.03 15.73 14.33
C ASP A 34 11.41 16.38 14.18
N GLY A 35 11.56 17.09 13.08
CA GLY A 35 12.77 17.82 12.78
C GLY A 35 13.97 16.97 12.34
N ALA A 36 14.99 17.67 11.86
CA ALA A 36 16.13 17.06 11.19
C ALA A 36 17.05 16.24 12.13
N GLN A 37 17.06 16.58 13.43
CA GLN A 37 17.91 15.89 14.40
C GLN A 37 17.38 14.48 14.71
N GLU A 38 16.06 14.34 14.94
CA GLU A 38 15.44 13.04 15.16
C GLU A 38 15.56 12.15 13.92
N VAL A 39 15.34 12.71 12.72
CA VAL A 39 15.51 11.98 11.47
C VAL A 39 16.93 11.46 11.30
N ARG A 40 17.96 12.27 11.66
CA ARG A 40 19.34 11.83 11.59
C ARG A 40 19.62 10.69 12.56
N GLY A 41 19.27 10.86 13.83
CA GLY A 41 19.50 9.82 14.85
C GLY A 41 18.77 8.51 14.49
N ALA A 42 17.54 8.59 13.99
CA ALA A 42 16.81 7.42 13.50
C ALA A 42 17.51 6.75 12.32
N ALA A 43 18.02 7.51 11.34
CA ALA A 43 18.72 6.97 10.19
C ALA A 43 20.02 6.26 10.59
N GLU A 44 20.80 6.85 11.51
CA GLU A 44 22.04 6.24 12.04
C GLU A 44 21.75 4.94 12.79
N ALA A 45 20.75 4.94 13.68
CA ALA A 45 20.32 3.76 14.42
C ALA A 45 19.82 2.65 13.49
N MET A 46 18.98 2.98 12.50
CA MET A 46 18.47 2.03 11.51
C MET A 46 19.61 1.46 10.65
N THR A 47 20.57 2.28 10.23
CA THR A 47 21.73 1.83 9.46
C THR A 47 22.53 0.79 10.24
N ALA A 48 22.81 1.05 11.52
CA ALA A 48 23.55 0.13 12.37
C ALA A 48 22.78 -1.19 12.58
N SER A 49 21.50 -1.12 12.91
CA SER A 49 20.65 -2.30 13.15
C SER A 49 20.51 -3.16 11.91
N LEU A 50 20.20 -2.57 10.76
CA LEU A 50 20.01 -3.29 9.50
C LEU A 50 21.31 -3.93 9.01
N LYS A 51 22.44 -3.23 9.18
CA LYS A 51 23.76 -3.81 8.87
C LYS A 51 24.06 -5.01 9.76
N ALA A 52 23.76 -4.94 11.06
CA ALA A 52 24.00 -6.03 12.01
C ALA A 52 23.12 -7.26 11.71
N SER A 53 21.92 -7.07 11.16
CA SER A 53 20.99 -8.16 10.74
C SER A 53 21.25 -8.67 9.32
N GLY A 54 22.28 -8.18 8.62
CA GLY A 54 22.60 -8.63 7.26
C GLY A 54 21.80 -7.97 6.13
N HIS A 55 20.99 -6.95 6.42
CA HIS A 55 20.16 -6.21 5.45
C HIS A 55 20.59 -4.74 5.33
N PRO A 56 21.78 -4.44 4.77
CA PRO A 56 22.28 -3.08 4.74
C PRO A 56 21.36 -2.15 3.93
N ALA A 57 21.01 -1.00 4.52
CA ALA A 57 20.25 0.02 3.80
C ALA A 57 21.12 0.67 2.72
N SER A 58 20.57 0.85 1.52
CA SER A 58 21.15 1.61 0.42
C SER A 58 20.79 3.10 0.47
N GLY A 59 19.73 3.46 1.19
CA GLY A 59 19.25 4.82 1.34
C GLY A 59 18.04 4.92 2.25
N PHE A 60 17.45 6.12 2.30
CA PHE A 60 16.28 6.40 3.09
C PHE A 60 15.28 7.24 2.30
N LEU A 61 14.01 6.89 2.43
CA LEU A 61 12.87 7.68 1.99
C LEU A 61 12.30 8.44 3.18
N ILE A 62 12.09 9.75 3.02
CA ILE A 62 11.43 10.61 4.00
C ILE A 62 10.08 11.01 3.41
N GLN A 63 9.00 10.76 4.15
CA GLN A 63 7.64 11.08 3.73
C GLN A 63 6.93 11.88 4.82
N ALA A 64 6.04 12.80 4.41
CA ALA A 64 5.11 13.43 5.35
C ALA A 64 4.26 12.36 6.04
N MET A 65 4.00 12.55 7.34
CA MET A 65 3.00 11.73 8.02
C MET A 65 1.61 12.04 7.45
N THR A 66 0.84 10.99 7.18
CA THR A 66 -0.57 11.16 6.89
C THR A 66 -1.39 11.24 8.18
N GLY A 67 -2.55 11.88 8.12
CA GLY A 67 -3.47 11.93 9.25
C GLY A 67 -4.04 10.54 9.60
N PRO A 68 -4.77 10.44 10.72
CA PRO A 68 -5.40 9.19 11.13
C PRO A 68 -6.46 8.75 10.11
N GLY A 69 -6.59 7.44 9.92
CA GLY A 69 -7.55 6.83 9.01
C GLY A 69 -7.72 5.34 9.26
N VAL A 70 -8.45 4.68 8.38
CA VAL A 70 -8.59 3.22 8.37
C VAL A 70 -7.54 2.66 7.41
N GLU A 71 -6.74 1.73 7.91
CA GLU A 71 -5.73 1.06 7.09
C GLU A 71 -6.36 -0.02 6.24
N MET A 72 -6.21 0.11 4.92
CA MET A 72 -6.70 -0.83 3.93
C MET A 72 -5.55 -1.36 3.08
N LEU A 73 -5.75 -2.54 2.52
CA LEU A 73 -4.89 -3.13 1.50
C LEU A 73 -5.60 -3.04 0.15
N VAL A 74 -4.90 -2.57 -0.86
CA VAL A 74 -5.29 -2.67 -2.26
C VAL A 74 -4.15 -3.29 -3.04
N GLY A 75 -4.43 -4.35 -3.78
CA GLY A 75 -3.42 -5.03 -4.57
C GLY A 75 -3.95 -5.55 -5.90
N VAL A 76 -3.03 -5.91 -6.77
CA VAL A 76 -3.32 -6.64 -7.99
C VAL A 76 -2.21 -7.65 -8.26
N VAL A 77 -2.60 -8.82 -8.74
CA VAL A 77 -1.68 -9.87 -9.18
C VAL A 77 -2.10 -10.37 -10.56
N GLN A 78 -1.13 -10.64 -11.42
CA GLN A 78 -1.39 -11.28 -12.72
C GLN A 78 -1.57 -12.78 -12.50
N ASP A 79 -2.80 -13.26 -12.68
CA ASP A 79 -3.10 -14.68 -12.70
C ASP A 79 -2.89 -15.25 -14.11
N PRO A 80 -2.22 -16.41 -14.26
CA PRO A 80 -1.94 -16.99 -15.58
C PRO A 80 -3.19 -17.38 -16.38
N GLN A 81 -4.30 -17.67 -15.70
CA GLN A 81 -5.54 -18.13 -16.33
C GLN A 81 -6.55 -16.99 -16.51
N PHE A 82 -6.67 -16.11 -15.51
CA PHE A 82 -7.72 -15.10 -15.44
C PHE A 82 -7.24 -13.69 -15.79
N GLY A 83 -5.93 -13.45 -15.88
CA GLY A 83 -5.38 -12.10 -16.04
C GLY A 83 -5.31 -11.35 -14.72
N PRO A 84 -5.42 -10.00 -14.74
CA PRO A 84 -5.26 -9.22 -13.51
C PRO A 84 -6.39 -9.48 -12.52
N VAL A 85 -6.04 -9.88 -11.30
CA VAL A 85 -6.94 -10.07 -10.15
C VAL A 85 -6.69 -8.98 -9.13
N VAL A 86 -7.71 -8.17 -8.86
CA VAL A 86 -7.64 -7.07 -7.88
C VAL A 86 -8.13 -7.55 -6.53
N ALA A 87 -7.41 -7.18 -5.48
CA ALA A 87 -7.74 -7.48 -4.09
C ALA A 87 -7.98 -6.20 -3.29
N CYS A 88 -8.95 -6.24 -2.39
CA CYS A 88 -9.20 -5.22 -1.37
C CYS A 88 -9.38 -5.91 -0.03
N GLY A 89 -8.74 -5.41 1.02
CA GLY A 89 -8.83 -6.01 2.34
C GLY A 89 -8.50 -5.05 3.48
N ALA A 90 -8.61 -5.55 4.71
CA ALA A 90 -8.06 -4.85 5.86
C ALA A 90 -6.56 -4.68 5.68
N GLY A 91 -6.00 -3.51 6.04
CA GLY A 91 -4.59 -3.20 5.95
C GLY A 91 -3.86 -3.31 7.29
N GLY A 92 -2.56 -3.01 7.27
CA GLY A 92 -1.71 -3.01 8.45
C GLY A 92 -1.60 -4.39 9.11
N THR A 93 -1.45 -4.41 10.43
CA THR A 93 -1.28 -5.66 11.21
C THR A 93 -2.52 -6.57 11.24
N LEU A 94 -3.68 -6.08 10.79
CA LEU A 94 -4.92 -6.88 10.75
C LEU A 94 -4.99 -7.82 9.55
N VAL A 95 -4.22 -7.57 8.49
CA VAL A 95 -4.22 -8.40 7.26
C VAL A 95 -4.00 -9.87 7.57
N GLU A 96 -2.94 -10.16 8.31
CA GLU A 96 -2.50 -11.53 8.59
C GLU A 96 -3.45 -12.27 9.54
N LEU A 97 -4.05 -11.54 10.49
CA LEU A 97 -4.91 -12.14 11.51
C LEU A 97 -6.33 -12.41 11.00
N MET A 98 -6.89 -11.53 10.18
CA MET A 98 -8.31 -11.60 9.84
C MET A 98 -8.58 -12.25 8.49
N GLN A 99 -7.62 -12.27 7.57
CA GLN A 99 -7.78 -12.74 6.19
C GLN A 99 -9.06 -12.21 5.54
N ASP A 100 -9.41 -10.94 5.86
CA ASP A 100 -10.61 -10.28 5.40
C ASP A 100 -10.30 -9.58 4.07
N VAL A 101 -10.39 -10.32 2.99
CA VAL A 101 -10.04 -9.90 1.63
C VAL A 101 -11.17 -10.24 0.67
N SER A 102 -11.50 -9.29 -0.20
CA SER A 102 -12.38 -9.45 -1.35
C SER A 102 -11.54 -9.36 -2.63
N VAL A 103 -11.83 -10.22 -3.61
CA VAL A 103 -11.11 -10.27 -4.88
C VAL A 103 -12.06 -10.21 -6.06
N ARG A 104 -11.64 -9.56 -7.16
CA ARG A 104 -12.37 -9.51 -8.44
C ARG A 104 -11.40 -9.45 -9.61
N LEU A 105 -11.89 -9.87 -10.76
CA LEU A 105 -11.15 -9.75 -12.02
C LEU A 105 -11.18 -8.29 -12.50
N SER A 106 -10.07 -7.83 -13.08
CA SER A 106 -9.99 -6.55 -13.80
C SER A 106 -10.68 -6.67 -15.18
N PRO A 107 -11.24 -5.58 -15.74
CA PRO A 107 -11.31 -4.22 -15.18
C PRO A 107 -12.45 -4.04 -14.18
N LEU A 108 -12.20 -3.28 -13.12
CA LEU A 108 -13.24 -2.93 -12.14
C LEU A 108 -14.05 -1.72 -12.58
N THR A 109 -15.37 -1.80 -12.38
CA THR A 109 -16.25 -0.63 -12.34
C THR A 109 -16.26 -0.04 -10.92
N ARG A 110 -16.74 1.22 -10.76
CA ARG A 110 -16.97 1.80 -9.42
C ARG A 110 -17.94 0.96 -8.58
N ARG A 111 -18.93 0.35 -9.22
CA ARG A 111 -19.88 -0.55 -8.55
C ARG A 111 -19.17 -1.79 -8.02
N ASP A 112 -18.30 -2.41 -8.81
CA ASP A 112 -17.52 -3.57 -8.38
C ASP A 112 -16.63 -3.22 -7.19
N ALA A 113 -15.95 -2.07 -7.24
CA ALA A 113 -15.11 -1.58 -6.15
C ALA A 113 -15.93 -1.38 -4.86
N LEU A 114 -17.09 -0.75 -4.94
CA LEU A 114 -17.97 -0.55 -3.80
C LEU A 114 -18.47 -1.88 -3.22
N GLU A 115 -18.90 -2.83 -4.06
CA GLU A 115 -19.33 -4.16 -3.63
C GLU A 115 -18.20 -4.94 -2.96
N MET A 116 -16.95 -4.85 -3.45
CA MET A 116 -15.76 -5.42 -2.80
C MET A 116 -15.58 -4.85 -1.40
N ILE A 117 -15.60 -3.53 -1.25
CA ILE A 117 -15.42 -2.86 0.03
C ILE A 117 -16.52 -3.26 1.01
N GLN A 118 -17.78 -3.26 0.57
CA GLN A 118 -18.94 -3.59 1.40
C GLN A 118 -18.98 -5.06 1.83
N SER A 119 -18.37 -5.96 1.07
CA SER A 119 -18.30 -7.39 1.40
C SER A 119 -17.32 -7.72 2.53
N LEU A 120 -16.43 -6.77 2.89
CA LEU A 120 -15.48 -6.98 3.96
C LEU A 120 -16.16 -7.00 5.34
N ARG A 121 -15.75 -7.91 6.20
CA ARG A 121 -16.18 -7.95 7.61
C ARG A 121 -15.73 -6.69 8.36
N THR A 122 -14.64 -6.09 7.93
CA THR A 122 -14.08 -4.84 8.46
C THR A 122 -14.74 -3.58 7.91
N TYR A 123 -15.68 -3.67 6.97
CA TYR A 123 -16.41 -2.54 6.41
C TYR A 123 -17.00 -1.58 7.47
N PRO A 124 -17.52 -2.05 8.63
CA PRO A 124 -17.98 -1.15 9.69
C PRO A 124 -16.94 -0.14 10.18
N LEU A 125 -15.63 -0.45 10.09
CA LEU A 125 -14.57 0.49 10.44
C LEU A 125 -14.58 1.73 9.54
N LEU A 126 -14.93 1.56 8.26
CA LEU A 126 -15.04 2.65 7.29
C LEU A 126 -16.31 3.50 7.51
N THR A 127 -17.35 2.95 8.13
CA THR A 127 -18.63 3.65 8.32
C THR A 127 -18.77 4.35 9.66
N GLY A 128 -17.73 4.38 10.49
CA GLY A 128 -17.71 5.13 11.75
C GLY A 128 -17.97 4.28 13.00
N PHE A 129 -17.40 3.09 13.03
CA PHE A 129 -17.54 2.17 14.15
C PHE A 129 -17.08 2.77 15.50
N ARG A 130 -17.92 2.64 16.56
CA ARG A 130 -17.65 3.10 17.93
C ARG A 130 -17.24 4.57 18.03
N GLY A 131 -17.92 5.44 17.31
CA GLY A 131 -17.71 6.90 17.38
C GLY A 131 -16.48 7.40 16.62
N ARG A 132 -15.80 6.57 15.84
CA ARG A 132 -14.77 7.04 14.92
C ARG A 132 -15.42 7.81 13.76
N PRO A 133 -14.73 8.80 13.17
CA PRO A 133 -15.19 9.45 11.94
C PRO A 133 -15.43 8.40 10.84
N LYS A 134 -16.38 8.68 9.97
CA LYS A 134 -16.54 7.91 8.73
C LYS A 134 -15.33 8.18 7.83
N ALA A 135 -14.86 7.13 7.17
CA ALA A 135 -13.82 7.22 6.16
C ALA A 135 -14.40 7.52 4.78
N ASP A 136 -13.59 8.08 3.90
CA ASP A 136 -13.97 8.39 2.51
C ASP A 136 -13.92 7.11 1.65
N VAL A 137 -15.03 6.36 1.66
CA VAL A 137 -15.18 5.14 0.87
C VAL A 137 -15.03 5.42 -0.63
N ALA A 138 -15.48 6.59 -1.10
CA ALA A 138 -15.39 6.94 -2.53
C ALA A 138 -13.92 7.14 -2.97
N ALA A 139 -13.06 7.65 -2.08
CA ALA A 139 -11.63 7.73 -2.33
C ALA A 139 -10.98 6.34 -2.41
N LEU A 140 -11.39 5.38 -1.59
CA LEU A 140 -10.91 4.00 -1.68
C LEU A 140 -11.40 3.30 -2.97
N GLU A 141 -12.66 3.53 -3.38
CA GLU A 141 -13.16 3.08 -4.69
C GLU A 141 -12.30 3.60 -5.84
N ASP A 142 -11.93 4.89 -5.80
CA ASP A 142 -11.09 5.51 -6.83
C ASP A 142 -9.69 4.85 -6.88
N VAL A 143 -9.09 4.53 -5.74
CA VAL A 143 -7.81 3.79 -5.68
C VAL A 143 -7.95 2.41 -6.34
N LEU A 144 -9.01 1.66 -6.01
CA LEU A 144 -9.26 0.32 -6.59
C LEU A 144 -9.42 0.37 -8.11
N VAL A 145 -10.24 1.30 -8.61
CA VAL A 145 -10.48 1.46 -10.06
C VAL A 145 -9.18 1.84 -10.79
N ARG A 146 -8.37 2.74 -10.21
CA ARG A 146 -7.09 3.14 -10.81
C ARG A 146 -6.05 2.03 -10.81
N VAL A 147 -5.96 1.26 -9.72
CA VAL A 147 -5.04 0.10 -9.65
C VAL A 147 -5.47 -0.97 -10.66
N SER A 148 -6.78 -1.19 -10.80
CA SER A 148 -7.32 -2.08 -11.84
C SER A 148 -6.95 -1.61 -13.25
N ALA A 149 -7.23 -0.35 -13.60
CA ALA A 149 -6.92 0.20 -14.91
C ALA A 149 -5.41 0.15 -15.21
N MET A 150 -4.57 0.47 -14.22
CA MET A 150 -3.12 0.38 -14.37
C MET A 150 -2.65 -1.04 -14.71
N ALA A 151 -3.23 -2.06 -14.10
CA ALA A 151 -2.87 -3.45 -14.37
C ALA A 151 -3.30 -3.92 -15.77
N ASP A 152 -4.41 -3.39 -16.29
CA ASP A 152 -4.87 -3.65 -17.66
C ASP A 152 -3.98 -2.94 -18.70
N ASP A 153 -3.60 -1.69 -18.44
CA ASP A 153 -2.82 -0.86 -19.34
C ASP A 153 -1.33 -1.29 -19.37
N LEU A 154 -0.83 -1.85 -18.27
CA LEU A 154 0.57 -2.20 -18.08
C LEU A 154 0.74 -3.70 -17.76
N PRO A 155 0.64 -4.59 -18.77
CA PRO A 155 0.70 -6.04 -18.57
C PRO A 155 2.04 -6.52 -18.00
N GLN A 156 3.09 -5.70 -18.02
CA GLN A 156 4.39 -5.97 -17.41
C GLN A 156 4.33 -5.92 -15.87
N ILE A 157 3.31 -5.32 -15.30
CA ILE A 157 3.08 -5.32 -13.87
C ILE A 157 2.57 -6.70 -13.46
N ALA A 158 3.45 -7.49 -12.85
CA ALA A 158 3.09 -8.82 -12.37
C ALA A 158 2.36 -8.77 -11.01
N GLU A 159 2.67 -7.75 -10.20
CA GLU A 159 2.07 -7.56 -8.88
C GLU A 159 2.21 -6.10 -8.43
N VAL A 160 1.16 -5.59 -7.81
CA VAL A 160 1.18 -4.33 -7.04
C VAL A 160 0.53 -4.59 -5.69
N GLU A 161 1.18 -4.12 -4.65
CA GLU A 161 0.65 -4.11 -3.29
C GLU A 161 0.75 -2.70 -2.72
N CYS A 162 -0.39 -2.12 -2.42
CA CYS A 162 -0.52 -0.86 -1.68
C CYS A 162 -0.95 -1.20 -0.26
N ASN A 163 -0.01 -1.22 0.68
CA ASN A 163 -0.27 -1.63 2.08
C ASN A 163 0.63 -0.86 3.06
N PRO A 164 0.03 0.04 3.87
CA PRO A 164 -1.38 0.38 3.88
C PRO A 164 -1.78 1.51 2.92
N VAL A 165 -3.05 1.50 2.55
CA VAL A 165 -3.79 2.66 2.06
C VAL A 165 -4.53 3.24 3.26
N ILE A 166 -4.22 4.47 3.67
CA ILE A 166 -4.88 5.13 4.80
C ILE A 166 -6.10 5.88 4.28
N VAL A 167 -7.30 5.36 4.60
CA VAL A 167 -8.57 6.00 4.21
C VAL A 167 -9.00 6.94 5.33
N GLN A 168 -8.92 8.24 5.06
CA GLN A 168 -9.23 9.30 6.00
C GLN A 168 -10.71 9.72 5.92
N ALA A 169 -11.12 10.70 6.71
CA ALA A 169 -12.48 11.28 6.59
C ALA A 169 -12.66 11.99 5.24
N GLU A 170 -11.57 12.51 4.67
CA GLU A 170 -11.51 13.12 3.35
C GLU A 170 -10.29 12.57 2.62
N GLY A 171 -10.51 11.81 1.54
CA GLY A 171 -9.48 11.22 0.71
C GLY A 171 -8.88 9.92 1.24
N ALA A 172 -7.96 9.38 0.44
CA ALA A 172 -7.16 8.20 0.76
C ALA A 172 -5.71 8.43 0.35
N ALA A 173 -4.78 7.96 1.17
CA ALA A 173 -3.34 8.09 0.92
C ALA A 173 -2.69 6.71 0.86
N VAL A 174 -2.05 6.37 -0.26
CA VAL A 174 -1.19 5.20 -0.38
C VAL A 174 0.15 5.53 0.24
N VAL A 175 0.50 4.90 1.36
CA VAL A 175 1.70 5.24 2.12
C VAL A 175 2.86 4.28 1.91
N ASP A 176 2.58 3.04 1.48
CA ASP A 176 3.61 2.12 1.01
C ASP A 176 3.14 1.36 -0.24
N VAL A 177 4.05 1.21 -1.20
CA VAL A 177 3.79 0.49 -2.45
C VAL A 177 4.92 -0.45 -2.74
N ARG A 178 4.56 -1.66 -3.10
CA ARG A 178 5.47 -2.65 -3.68
C ARG A 178 4.99 -3.00 -5.08
N VAL A 179 5.90 -2.97 -6.05
CA VAL A 179 5.61 -3.32 -7.45
C VAL A 179 6.60 -4.38 -7.89
N ARG A 180 6.09 -5.44 -8.49
CA ARG A 180 6.89 -6.45 -9.16
C ARG A 180 6.61 -6.39 -10.66
N VAL A 181 7.66 -6.21 -11.44
CA VAL A 181 7.61 -6.18 -12.90
C VAL A 181 8.19 -7.49 -13.43
N ALA A 182 7.55 -8.07 -14.42
CA ALA A 182 8.02 -9.26 -15.13
C ALA A 182 7.90 -9.06 -16.64
N ALA A 183 8.75 -9.77 -17.38
CA ALA A 183 8.57 -9.83 -18.83
C ALA A 183 7.23 -10.49 -19.15
N THR A 184 6.44 -9.86 -20.00
CA THR A 184 5.19 -10.45 -20.49
C THR A 184 5.45 -11.13 -21.81
N GLU A 185 5.01 -12.38 -21.95
CA GLU A 185 4.78 -12.92 -23.27
C GLU A 185 3.59 -12.17 -23.90
N PRO A 186 3.66 -11.85 -25.21
CA PRO A 186 2.52 -11.22 -25.88
C PRO A 186 1.28 -12.08 -25.66
N ALA A 187 0.26 -11.51 -25.02
CA ALA A 187 -1.00 -12.22 -24.78
C ALA A 187 -1.50 -12.72 -26.13
N SER A 188 -1.61 -14.03 -26.28
CA SER A 188 -2.18 -14.62 -27.47
C SER A 188 -3.60 -14.08 -27.62
N LEU A 189 -3.87 -13.35 -28.71
CA LEU A 189 -5.18 -12.77 -29.01
C LEU A 189 -6.33 -13.79 -29.01
N LEU A 190 -6.01 -15.08 -28.98
CA LEU A 190 -6.96 -16.19 -28.91
C LEU A 190 -7.51 -16.46 -27.51
N LYS A 191 -6.89 -15.94 -26.43
CA LYS A 191 -7.36 -16.13 -25.06
C LYS A 191 -8.43 -15.11 -24.60
N ARG A 192 -8.72 -14.08 -25.40
CA ARG A 192 -9.75 -13.06 -25.11
C ARG A 192 -11.11 -13.30 -25.80
N ARG A 193 -11.36 -14.48 -26.32
CA ARG A 193 -12.67 -14.86 -26.88
C ARG A 193 -13.33 -15.93 -26.02
N VAL A 194 -13.91 -15.52 -24.93
CA VAL A 194 -15.05 -16.19 -24.29
C VAL A 194 -16.03 -15.12 -23.88
#